data_68a99c8078170b3aff87c357c47b6a90
#
_entry.id   68a99c8078170b3aff87c357c47b6a90
#
_cell.length_a   1.000
_cell.length_b   1.000
_cell.length_c   1.000
_cell.angle_alpha   90.00
_cell.angle_beta   90.00
_cell.angle_gamma   90.00
#
_symmetry.space_group_name_H-M   'P 1'
#
loop_
_entity.id
_entity.type
_entity.pdbx_description
1 polymer ?
#
loop_
_entity_poly.entity_id
_entity_poly.type
_entity_poly.pdbx_seq_one_letter_code
_entity_poly.pdbx_strand_id
1 'polypeptide(L)'
;YIRVLTRFFQNISKNKETRNSLNELDRCHIEAYIEFLFEYAANKNLQSTKNFVREELKTIRRFLNDIITQNYAIAPYQDIRFLIYPQDLPKHEKKNSSQIDYIPDFVLEQLFEHINDLHKDLIPVVWIAFKTGLRISDVLTLQNNCLAKVNGKYSIITDIAKTFVKGHRIPIDNKLADIIAVLIADSKSKSTKDNNPNNYIFAIYKGKRKGMPFTQHMVRAHLNHLSKTKNIIDEQGEIFHFKTHQFRHTYAVKLLNGGADILTIQELLAHSSPEMTLRYAKLLDDTKRKAFESVIDQGAFSFDVDGKIKNIQHSSELSEKALNSLWQEHKLNAMDNPYGTCHARLSGDCPYMEAPPCLTCNSGKPCKDLAIGFSDLDVEKYELHIKSTVKSIELAKNNNRQDMVEKHINILNKYEEILGNIKDGNIIFGRSNRIKV
;
A
#
# COMPACT_ATOMS: atom_id res chain seq x y z
N TYR A 1 -5.57 8.66 27.53
CA TYR A 1 -5.30 9.72 28.52
C TYR A 1 -5.45 9.19 29.96
N ILE A 2 -6.65 8.79 30.42
CA ILE A 2 -6.90 8.40 31.84
C ILE A 2 -5.87 7.37 32.33
N ARG A 3 -5.63 6.28 31.61
CA ARG A 3 -4.66 5.24 32.02
C ARG A 3 -3.23 5.76 32.18
N VAL A 4 -2.82 6.69 31.32
CA VAL A 4 -1.49 7.33 31.38
C VAL A 4 -1.38 8.18 32.63
N LEU A 5 -2.36 9.07 32.84
CA LEU A 5 -2.41 9.93 34.04
C LEU A 5 -2.50 9.11 35.32
N THR A 6 -3.34 8.06 35.35
CA THR A 6 -3.43 7.17 36.53
C THR A 6 -2.06 6.56 36.87
N ARG A 7 -1.33 6.06 35.86
CA ARG A 7 0.00 5.47 36.04
C ARG A 7 1.00 6.51 36.55
N PHE A 8 0.97 7.71 35.99
CA PHE A 8 1.82 8.82 36.40
C PHE A 8 1.57 9.21 37.85
N PHE A 9 0.33 9.48 38.23
CA PHE A 9 -0.04 9.82 39.58
C PHE A 9 0.25 8.71 40.59
N GLN A 10 0.00 7.45 40.25
CA GLN A 10 0.33 6.31 41.11
C GLN A 10 1.84 6.15 41.33
N ASN A 11 2.66 6.52 40.36
CA ASN A 11 4.11 6.48 40.51
C ASN A 11 4.61 7.61 41.40
N ILE A 12 4.18 8.86 41.15
CA ILE A 12 4.58 10.02 41.93
C ILE A 12 4.11 9.90 43.40
N SER A 13 2.88 9.41 43.63
CA SER A 13 2.35 9.26 45.00
C SER A 13 3.09 8.23 45.86
N LYS A 14 3.88 7.35 45.27
CA LYS A 14 4.74 6.40 45.99
C LYS A 14 6.00 7.07 46.57
N ASN A 15 6.45 8.14 45.96
CA ASN A 15 7.55 8.94 46.51
C ASN A 15 7.01 9.83 47.64
N LYS A 16 7.45 9.58 48.86
CA LYS A 16 6.92 10.18 50.12
C LYS A 16 7.00 11.71 50.20
N GLU A 17 7.73 12.37 49.31
CA GLU A 17 8.02 13.81 49.33
C GLU A 17 6.97 14.68 48.62
N THR A 18 6.18 14.13 47.67
CA THR A 18 5.15 14.88 46.95
C THR A 18 3.74 14.48 47.37
N ARG A 19 3.39 14.74 48.63
CA ARG A 19 2.22 14.09 49.24
C ARG A 19 0.84 14.50 48.70
N ASN A 20 0.62 15.68 48.16
CA ASN A 20 -0.74 16.07 47.75
C ASN A 20 -0.83 17.15 46.64
N SER A 21 0.27 17.61 46.05
CA SER A 21 0.21 18.68 45.04
C SER A 21 1.26 18.48 43.94
N LEU A 22 0.87 18.78 42.69
CA LEU A 22 1.81 18.85 41.58
C LEU A 22 2.72 20.09 41.62
N ASN A 23 2.45 21.04 42.51
CA ASN A 23 3.21 22.28 42.59
C ASN A 23 4.72 22.04 42.82
N GLU A 24 5.05 21.02 43.60
CA GLU A 24 6.43 20.63 43.95
C GLU A 24 7.05 19.63 42.96
N LEU A 25 6.36 19.38 41.85
CA LEU A 25 6.89 18.49 40.80
C LEU A 25 8.15 19.11 40.18
N ASP A 26 9.23 18.39 40.25
CA ASP A 26 10.52 18.79 39.72
C ASP A 26 11.11 17.76 38.74
N ARG A 27 12.30 18.03 38.28
CA ARG A 27 12.98 17.21 37.28
C ARG A 27 13.28 15.78 37.79
N CYS A 28 13.67 15.61 39.05
CA CYS A 28 14.03 14.29 39.59
C CYS A 28 12.81 13.35 39.59
N HIS A 29 11.61 13.86 39.84
CA HIS A 29 10.37 13.06 39.77
C HIS A 29 10.09 12.57 38.35
N ILE A 30 10.36 13.39 37.33
CA ILE A 30 10.19 13.01 35.94
C ILE A 30 11.22 11.96 35.51
N GLU A 31 12.47 12.09 35.94
CA GLU A 31 13.53 11.12 35.69
C GLU A 31 13.20 9.75 36.29
N ALA A 32 12.80 9.71 37.53
CA ALA A 32 12.35 8.49 38.20
C ALA A 32 11.14 7.86 37.47
N TYR A 33 10.22 8.69 36.94
CA TYR A 33 9.10 8.19 36.19
C TYR A 33 9.52 7.63 34.83
N ILE A 34 10.51 8.22 34.17
CA ILE A 34 11.07 7.71 32.90
C ILE A 34 11.69 6.32 33.13
N GLU A 35 12.49 6.15 34.15
CA GLU A 35 13.08 4.85 34.53
C GLU A 35 11.99 3.81 34.78
N PHE A 36 10.99 4.16 35.59
CA PHE A 36 9.84 3.30 35.83
C PHE A 36 9.12 2.90 34.53
N LEU A 37 8.96 3.80 33.56
CA LEU A 37 8.32 3.48 32.30
C LEU A 37 9.10 2.45 31.46
N PHE A 38 10.43 2.54 31.46
CA PHE A 38 11.28 1.55 30.80
C PHE A 38 11.18 0.19 31.47
N GLU A 39 11.24 0.11 32.79
CA GLU A 39 11.06 -1.12 33.56
C GLU A 39 9.66 -1.73 33.34
N TYR A 40 8.62 -0.90 33.41
CA TYR A 40 7.25 -1.32 33.18
C TYR A 40 7.07 -1.91 31.79
N ALA A 41 7.64 -1.28 30.76
CA ALA A 41 7.55 -1.75 29.38
C ALA A 41 8.31 -3.08 29.17
N ALA A 42 9.47 -3.24 29.81
CA ALA A 42 10.26 -4.46 29.79
C ALA A 42 9.50 -5.62 30.46
N ASN A 43 8.95 -5.39 31.66
CA ASN A 43 8.17 -6.37 32.41
C ASN A 43 6.88 -6.81 31.71
N LYS A 44 6.32 -5.95 30.84
CA LYS A 44 5.14 -6.26 30.02
C LYS A 44 5.48 -6.83 28.63
N ASN A 45 6.76 -7.04 28.32
CA ASN A 45 7.22 -7.52 27.01
C ASN A 45 6.62 -6.73 25.83
N LEU A 46 6.58 -5.39 25.92
CA LEU A 46 5.98 -4.57 24.87
C LEU A 46 6.85 -4.59 23.62
N GLN A 47 6.24 -4.75 22.45
CA GLN A 47 6.92 -4.83 21.14
C GLN A 47 7.82 -3.64 20.81
N SER A 48 7.56 -2.45 21.38
CA SER A 48 8.37 -1.25 21.20
C SER A 48 8.36 -0.42 22.47
N THR A 49 9.33 -0.69 23.33
CA THR A 49 9.53 0.04 24.60
C THR A 49 9.72 1.53 24.37
N LYS A 50 10.55 1.92 23.39
CA LYS A 50 10.83 3.35 23.11
C LYS A 50 9.57 4.10 22.64
N ASN A 51 8.76 3.49 21.77
CA ASN A 51 7.52 4.13 21.31
C ASN A 51 6.50 4.25 22.45
N PHE A 52 6.41 3.24 23.33
CA PHE A 52 5.57 3.30 24.50
C PHE A 52 5.97 4.46 25.43
N VAL A 53 7.24 4.52 25.85
CA VAL A 53 7.76 5.59 26.72
C VAL A 53 7.54 6.96 26.08
N ARG A 54 7.81 7.09 24.78
CA ARG A 54 7.58 8.33 24.02
C ARG A 54 6.12 8.82 24.09
N GLU A 55 5.14 7.93 23.88
CA GLU A 55 3.72 8.31 23.87
C GLU A 55 3.20 8.61 25.29
N GLU A 56 3.69 7.90 26.29
CA GLU A 56 3.40 8.21 27.71
C GLU A 56 3.91 9.62 28.04
N LEU A 57 5.19 9.91 27.77
CA LEU A 57 5.80 11.22 28.09
C LEU A 57 5.17 12.37 27.30
N LYS A 58 4.80 12.18 26.03
CA LYS A 58 4.06 13.19 25.27
C LYS A 58 2.72 13.53 25.91
N THR A 59 2.02 12.50 26.41
CA THR A 59 0.72 12.68 27.04
C THR A 59 0.87 13.46 28.35
N ILE A 60 1.87 13.11 29.17
CA ILE A 60 2.17 13.83 30.41
C ILE A 60 2.62 15.26 30.11
N ARG A 61 3.53 15.45 29.16
CA ARG A 61 3.99 16.78 28.77
C ARG A 61 2.83 17.68 28.34
N ARG A 62 1.90 17.15 27.55
CA ARG A 62 0.71 17.90 27.13
C ARG A 62 -0.17 18.25 28.32
N PHE A 63 -0.46 17.30 29.20
CA PHE A 63 -1.26 17.53 30.41
C PHE A 63 -0.64 18.60 31.29
N LEU A 64 0.66 18.47 31.64
CA LEU A 64 1.35 19.46 32.45
C LEU A 64 1.38 20.85 31.80
N ASN A 65 1.62 20.91 30.48
CA ASN A 65 1.58 22.15 29.76
C ASN A 65 0.18 22.81 29.80
N ASP A 66 -0.88 22.03 29.65
CA ASP A 66 -2.26 22.52 29.67
C ASP A 66 -2.60 23.11 31.06
N ILE A 67 -2.24 22.46 32.18
CA ILE A 67 -2.52 22.96 33.52
C ILE A 67 -1.65 24.18 33.90
N ILE A 68 -0.41 24.25 33.40
CA ILE A 68 0.47 25.41 33.59
C ILE A 68 -0.10 26.60 32.80
N THR A 69 -0.42 26.42 31.54
CA THR A 69 -0.93 27.48 30.66
C THR A 69 -2.26 28.06 31.15
N GLN A 70 -3.12 27.18 31.71
CA GLN A 70 -4.41 27.61 32.28
C GLN A 70 -4.31 28.16 33.73
N ASN A 71 -3.09 28.23 34.31
CA ASN A 71 -2.84 28.70 35.63
C ASN A 71 -3.67 27.99 36.71
N TYR A 72 -3.82 26.66 36.62
CA TYR A 72 -4.48 25.91 37.67
C TYR A 72 -3.66 25.96 38.98
N ALA A 73 -4.34 26.09 40.11
CA ALA A 73 -3.68 26.14 41.44
C ALA A 73 -2.80 24.95 41.75
N ILE A 74 -3.05 23.79 41.10
CA ILE A 74 -2.27 22.56 41.27
C ILE A 74 -1.10 22.46 40.25
N ALA A 75 -0.90 23.44 39.40
CA ALA A 75 0.14 23.41 38.38
C ALA A 75 1.55 23.45 39.00
N PRO A 76 2.53 22.73 38.41
CA PRO A 76 3.92 22.82 38.84
C PRO A 76 4.42 24.27 38.81
N TYR A 77 5.25 24.65 39.81
CA TYR A 77 5.92 25.94 39.83
C TYR A 77 6.97 26.06 38.72
N GLN A 78 7.52 24.92 38.28
CA GLN A 78 8.50 24.89 37.21
C GLN A 78 7.83 24.86 35.84
N ASP A 79 8.42 25.60 34.89
CA ASP A 79 8.01 25.55 33.47
C ASP A 79 8.25 24.14 32.92
N ILE A 80 7.34 23.69 32.05
CA ILE A 80 7.38 22.38 31.39
C ILE A 80 8.71 22.09 30.66
N ARG A 81 9.41 23.12 30.20
CA ARG A 81 10.72 23.04 29.55
C ARG A 81 11.82 22.54 30.45
N PHE A 82 11.68 22.74 31.77
CA PHE A 82 12.63 22.27 32.80
C PHE A 82 12.23 20.92 33.40
N LEU A 83 10.97 20.50 33.21
CA LEU A 83 10.47 19.21 33.67
C LEU A 83 10.74 18.09 32.67
N ILE A 84 10.39 18.31 31.39
CA ILE A 84 10.51 17.28 30.33
C ILE A 84 11.27 17.87 29.14
N TYR A 85 12.51 17.43 28.97
CA TYR A 85 13.38 17.86 27.88
C TYR A 85 13.04 17.18 26.57
N PRO A 86 13.38 17.78 25.41
CA PRO A 86 13.23 17.12 24.10
C PRO A 86 13.96 15.79 24.01
N GLN A 87 15.13 15.65 24.63
CA GLN A 87 15.94 14.44 24.65
C GLN A 87 15.34 13.28 25.47
N ASP A 88 14.44 13.57 26.40
CA ASP A 88 13.73 12.56 27.18
C ASP A 88 12.75 11.75 26.32
N LEU A 89 12.34 12.31 25.18
CA LEU A 89 11.47 11.65 24.23
C LEU A 89 12.30 10.71 23.35
N PRO A 90 12.31 9.40 23.57
CA PRO A 90 13.07 8.47 22.73
C PRO A 90 12.76 8.67 21.25
N LYS A 91 13.76 8.48 20.37
CA LYS A 91 13.52 8.51 18.93
C LYS A 91 12.46 7.46 18.57
N HIS A 92 11.51 7.84 17.71
CA HIS A 92 10.47 6.94 17.26
C HIS A 92 11.09 5.75 16.51
N GLU A 93 10.89 4.55 17.03
CA GLU A 93 11.23 3.34 16.31
C GLU A 93 10.22 3.15 15.19
N LYS A 94 10.67 3.40 13.97
CA LYS A 94 9.85 3.08 12.79
C LYS A 94 9.73 1.56 12.74
N LYS A 95 8.52 1.03 12.79
CA LYS A 95 8.28 -0.36 12.40
C LYS A 95 8.88 -0.53 11.00
N ASN A 96 9.62 -1.61 10.78
CA ASN A 96 10.14 -1.91 9.45
C ASN A 96 9.00 -1.79 8.45
N SER A 97 9.07 -0.75 7.61
CA SER A 97 8.03 -0.44 6.64
C SER A 97 7.98 -1.44 5.47
N SER A 98 8.83 -2.46 5.53
CA SER A 98 8.94 -3.49 4.51
C SER A 98 7.81 -4.51 4.52
N GLN A 99 7.05 -4.63 5.62
CA GLN A 99 5.91 -5.54 5.68
C GLN A 99 4.61 -4.74 5.82
N ILE A 100 3.85 -4.67 4.73
CA ILE A 100 2.48 -4.17 4.78
C ILE A 100 1.61 -5.30 5.31
N ASP A 101 0.94 -5.04 6.42
CA ASP A 101 0.05 -5.98 7.09
C ASP A 101 -1.32 -5.99 6.34
N TYR A 102 -1.37 -6.63 5.17
CA TYR A 102 -2.59 -6.86 4.40
C TYR A 102 -3.13 -8.28 4.64
N ILE A 103 -4.36 -8.55 4.24
CA ILE A 103 -4.95 -9.89 4.33
C ILE A 103 -4.60 -10.64 3.04
N PRO A 104 -3.85 -11.75 3.11
CA PRO A 104 -3.53 -12.59 1.96
C PRO A 104 -4.79 -13.13 1.26
N ASP A 105 -4.72 -13.37 -0.05
CA ASP A 105 -5.88 -13.85 -0.81
C ASP A 105 -6.40 -15.18 -0.29
N PHE A 106 -5.51 -16.10 0.09
CA PHE A 106 -5.86 -17.36 0.74
C PHE A 106 -6.72 -17.21 2.01
N VAL A 107 -6.40 -16.19 2.84
CA VAL A 107 -7.18 -15.88 4.06
C VAL A 107 -8.49 -15.19 3.70
N LEU A 108 -8.51 -14.36 2.65
CA LEU A 108 -9.74 -13.73 2.16
C LEU A 108 -10.75 -14.74 1.65
N GLU A 109 -10.30 -15.76 0.92
CA GLU A 109 -11.14 -16.84 0.43
C GLU A 109 -11.84 -17.55 1.60
N GLN A 110 -11.10 -17.96 2.61
CA GLN A 110 -11.65 -18.58 3.83
C GLN A 110 -12.62 -17.62 4.56
N LEU A 111 -12.28 -16.33 4.68
CA LEU A 111 -13.16 -15.35 5.31
C LEU A 111 -14.49 -15.24 4.57
N PHE A 112 -14.47 -15.13 3.24
CA PHE A 112 -15.69 -14.97 2.44
C PHE A 112 -16.50 -16.26 2.32
N GLU A 113 -15.90 -17.43 2.39
CA GLU A 113 -16.59 -18.70 2.50
C GLU A 113 -17.45 -18.76 3.78
N HIS A 114 -16.92 -18.24 4.88
CA HIS A 114 -17.58 -18.25 6.19
C HIS A 114 -18.23 -16.89 6.57
N ILE A 115 -18.34 -15.95 5.65
CA ILE A 115 -18.82 -14.59 5.95
C ILE A 115 -20.25 -14.58 6.52
N ASN A 116 -21.08 -15.53 6.12
CA ASN A 116 -22.46 -15.66 6.56
C ASN A 116 -22.59 -16.13 8.03
N ASP A 117 -21.53 -16.67 8.62
CA ASP A 117 -21.47 -17.02 10.04
C ASP A 117 -21.10 -15.83 10.93
N LEU A 118 -20.71 -14.70 10.32
CA LEU A 118 -20.49 -13.44 11.04
C LEU A 118 -21.84 -12.87 11.47
N HIS A 119 -21.83 -12.06 12.54
CA HIS A 119 -23.04 -11.33 12.94
C HIS A 119 -23.60 -10.53 11.76
N LYS A 120 -24.90 -10.71 11.46
CA LYS A 120 -25.56 -10.17 10.27
C LYS A 120 -25.34 -8.68 10.02
N ASP A 121 -25.30 -7.87 11.09
CA ASP A 121 -25.10 -6.43 10.97
C ASP A 121 -23.64 -6.04 10.68
N LEU A 122 -22.68 -6.97 10.81
CA LEU A 122 -21.27 -6.74 10.55
C LEU A 122 -20.84 -7.23 9.16
N ILE A 123 -21.61 -8.11 8.53
CA ILE A 123 -21.34 -8.57 7.15
C ILE A 123 -21.20 -7.38 6.18
N PRO A 124 -22.17 -6.43 6.15
CA PRO A 124 -22.05 -5.26 5.27
C PRO A 124 -20.85 -4.37 5.61
N VAL A 125 -20.50 -4.24 6.90
CA VAL A 125 -19.33 -3.45 7.32
C VAL A 125 -18.04 -4.00 6.70
N VAL A 126 -17.88 -5.34 6.71
CA VAL A 126 -16.73 -6.03 6.12
C VAL A 126 -16.70 -5.83 4.60
N TRP A 127 -17.85 -6.01 3.92
CA TRP A 127 -17.95 -5.80 2.48
C TRP A 127 -17.62 -4.38 2.06
N ILE A 128 -18.17 -3.37 2.75
CA ILE A 128 -17.88 -1.96 2.47
C ILE A 128 -16.39 -1.69 2.68
N ALA A 129 -15.82 -2.11 3.81
CA ALA A 129 -14.41 -1.89 4.10
C ALA A 129 -13.50 -2.55 3.05
N PHE A 130 -13.82 -3.78 2.63
CA PHE A 130 -13.04 -4.52 1.63
C PHE A 130 -13.11 -3.89 0.24
N LYS A 131 -14.31 -3.44 -0.18
CA LYS A 131 -14.53 -2.91 -1.53
C LYS A 131 -14.18 -1.43 -1.70
N THR A 132 -14.01 -0.68 -0.61
CA THR A 132 -13.77 0.78 -0.65
C THR A 132 -12.46 1.21 -0.04
N GLY A 133 -11.81 0.35 0.74
CA GLY A 133 -10.63 0.71 1.51
C GLY A 133 -10.87 1.77 2.58
N LEU A 134 -12.11 2.15 2.87
CA LEU A 134 -12.43 3.04 3.99
C LEU A 134 -11.92 2.46 5.30
N ARG A 135 -11.49 3.30 6.22
CA ARG A 135 -11.19 2.83 7.57
C ARG A 135 -12.48 2.32 8.21
N ILE A 136 -12.40 1.27 9.00
CA ILE A 136 -13.59 0.73 9.69
C ILE A 136 -14.32 1.83 10.49
N SER A 137 -13.59 2.79 11.09
CA SER A 137 -14.23 3.96 11.73
C SER A 137 -15.10 4.75 10.77
N ASP A 138 -14.59 5.01 9.56
CA ASP A 138 -15.28 5.82 8.57
C ASP A 138 -16.48 5.05 7.97
N VAL A 139 -16.37 3.72 7.80
CA VAL A 139 -17.50 2.85 7.43
C VAL A 139 -18.60 2.90 8.49
N LEU A 140 -18.24 2.76 9.76
CA LEU A 140 -19.20 2.73 10.87
C LEU A 140 -19.93 4.07 11.08
N THR A 141 -19.33 5.17 10.63
CA THR A 141 -19.93 6.51 10.70
C THR A 141 -20.58 6.97 9.39
N LEU A 142 -20.76 6.07 8.41
CA LEU A 142 -21.52 6.38 7.21
C LEU A 142 -22.96 6.80 7.56
N GLN A 143 -23.40 7.87 6.92
CA GLN A 143 -24.73 8.43 7.12
C GLN A 143 -25.71 7.97 6.02
N ASN A 144 -26.99 8.10 6.24
CA ASN A 144 -28.04 7.66 5.31
C ASN A 144 -28.15 8.46 4.00
N ASN A 145 -27.31 9.49 3.83
CA ASN A 145 -27.12 10.27 2.60
C ASN A 145 -25.81 9.98 1.88
N CYS A 146 -25.08 8.93 2.30
CA CYS A 146 -23.75 8.63 1.76
C CYS A 146 -23.77 8.08 0.32
N LEU A 147 -24.89 7.61 -0.21
CA LEU A 147 -24.98 7.03 -1.55
C LEU A 147 -25.38 8.09 -2.57
N ALA A 148 -24.56 8.27 -3.59
CA ALA A 148 -24.84 9.17 -4.71
C ALA A 148 -24.74 8.43 -6.05
N LYS A 149 -25.56 8.85 -7.02
CA LYS A 149 -25.50 8.37 -8.41
C LYS A 149 -25.21 9.55 -9.32
N VAL A 150 -24.12 9.50 -10.05
CA VAL A 150 -23.71 10.54 -11.01
C VAL A 150 -23.37 9.85 -12.33
N ASN A 151 -23.99 10.33 -13.43
CA ASN A 151 -23.79 9.77 -14.77
C ASN A 151 -23.97 8.23 -14.83
N GLY A 152 -24.97 7.72 -14.12
CA GLY A 152 -25.25 6.27 -14.08
C GLY A 152 -24.35 5.44 -13.15
N LYS A 153 -23.29 6.02 -12.60
CA LYS A 153 -22.34 5.34 -11.71
C LYS A 153 -22.58 5.69 -10.25
N TYR A 154 -22.48 4.70 -9.37
CA TYR A 154 -22.65 4.90 -7.94
C TYR A 154 -21.34 5.25 -7.24
N SER A 155 -21.43 6.06 -6.20
CA SER A 155 -20.32 6.42 -5.33
C SER A 155 -20.78 6.55 -3.89
N ILE A 156 -19.88 6.23 -2.95
CA ILE A 156 -20.03 6.63 -1.55
C ILE A 156 -19.45 8.02 -1.39
N ILE A 157 -20.20 8.91 -0.74
CA ILE A 157 -19.72 10.23 -0.32
C ILE A 157 -19.69 10.25 1.20
N THR A 158 -18.55 10.57 1.79
CA THR A 158 -18.38 10.62 3.24
C THR A 158 -17.29 11.59 3.65
N ASP A 159 -17.34 12.06 4.88
CA ASP A 159 -16.28 12.86 5.47
C ASP A 159 -15.27 11.93 6.16
N ILE A 160 -13.99 12.18 5.94
CA ILE A 160 -12.89 11.42 6.57
C ILE A 160 -12.36 12.20 7.77
N ALA A 161 -12.83 11.84 8.95
CA ALA A 161 -12.52 12.58 10.19
C ALA A 161 -11.01 12.66 10.48
N LYS A 162 -10.24 11.60 10.23
CA LYS A 162 -8.82 11.54 10.56
C LYS A 162 -7.94 12.47 9.71
N THR A 163 -8.32 12.73 8.46
CA THR A 163 -7.55 13.57 7.51
C THR A 163 -8.25 14.88 7.21
N PHE A 164 -9.39 15.14 7.86
CA PHE A 164 -10.23 16.33 7.68
C PHE A 164 -10.68 16.58 6.23
N VAL A 165 -10.78 15.51 5.44
CA VAL A 165 -11.28 15.59 4.06
C VAL A 165 -12.80 15.52 4.11
N LYS A 166 -13.47 16.55 3.58
CA LYS A 166 -14.92 16.61 3.46
C LYS A 166 -15.37 16.15 2.07
N GLY A 167 -16.52 15.46 2.03
CA GLY A 167 -17.14 15.05 0.78
C GLY A 167 -16.29 14.09 -0.05
N HIS A 168 -15.47 13.27 0.61
CA HIS A 168 -14.64 12.27 -0.08
C HIS A 168 -15.52 11.29 -0.84
N ARG A 169 -15.20 11.10 -2.12
CA ARG A 169 -15.99 10.28 -3.04
C ARG A 169 -15.23 9.02 -3.44
N ILE A 170 -15.88 7.87 -3.28
CA ILE A 170 -15.33 6.56 -3.66
C ILE A 170 -16.29 5.90 -4.63
N PRO A 171 -15.87 5.57 -5.87
CA PRO A 171 -16.70 4.82 -6.81
C PRO A 171 -16.94 3.40 -6.29
N ILE A 172 -18.16 2.89 -6.51
CA ILE A 172 -18.59 1.56 -6.11
C ILE A 172 -19.36 0.85 -7.22
N ASP A 173 -19.38 -0.46 -7.18
CA ASP A 173 -20.18 -1.28 -8.09
C ASP A 173 -21.67 -1.28 -7.70
N ASN A 174 -22.53 -1.70 -8.65
CA ASN A 174 -23.96 -1.74 -8.45
C ASN A 174 -24.37 -2.66 -7.29
N LYS A 175 -23.71 -3.81 -7.12
CA LYS A 175 -24.01 -4.77 -6.04
C LYS A 175 -23.79 -4.16 -4.66
N LEU A 176 -22.69 -3.42 -4.49
CA LEU A 176 -22.42 -2.72 -3.23
C LEU A 176 -23.40 -1.56 -3.02
N ALA A 177 -23.78 -0.86 -4.08
CA ALA A 177 -24.76 0.21 -4.03
C ALA A 177 -26.14 -0.32 -3.56
N ASP A 178 -26.57 -1.48 -4.07
CA ASP A 178 -27.81 -2.12 -3.66
C ASP A 178 -27.80 -2.51 -2.17
N ILE A 179 -26.69 -3.09 -1.69
CA ILE A 179 -26.51 -3.40 -0.27
C ILE A 179 -26.64 -2.13 0.58
N ILE A 180 -25.95 -1.06 0.19
CA ILE A 180 -26.00 0.22 0.93
C ILE A 180 -27.40 0.84 0.88
N ALA A 181 -28.11 0.76 -0.25
CA ALA A 181 -29.46 1.26 -0.37
C ALA A 181 -30.43 0.54 0.59
N VAL A 182 -30.33 -0.78 0.70
CA VAL A 182 -31.10 -1.58 1.68
C VAL A 182 -30.78 -1.16 3.11
N LEU A 183 -29.49 -0.99 3.44
CA LEU A 183 -29.08 -0.54 4.77
C LEU A 183 -29.60 0.87 5.10
N ILE A 184 -29.60 1.79 4.14
CA ILE A 184 -30.15 3.13 4.29
C ILE A 184 -31.65 3.06 4.56
N ALA A 185 -32.39 2.24 3.81
CA ALA A 185 -33.82 2.06 4.00
C ALA A 185 -34.15 1.48 5.39
N ASP A 186 -33.43 0.44 5.80
CA ASP A 186 -33.55 -0.18 7.12
C ASP A 186 -33.19 0.82 8.24
N SER A 187 -32.09 1.55 8.10
CA SER A 187 -31.74 2.59 9.06
C SER A 187 -32.82 3.67 9.18
N LYS A 188 -33.33 4.18 8.06
CA LYS A 188 -34.37 5.20 8.04
C LYS A 188 -35.65 4.72 8.72
N SER A 189 -36.05 3.46 8.54
CA SER A 189 -37.22 2.88 9.16
C SER A 189 -37.12 2.77 10.68
N LYS A 190 -35.92 2.59 11.24
CA LYS A 190 -35.65 2.41 12.67
C LYS A 190 -35.25 3.71 13.38
N SER A 191 -34.79 4.71 12.62
CA SER A 191 -34.21 5.93 13.16
C SER A 191 -35.28 6.94 13.56
N THR A 192 -35.08 7.55 14.72
CA THR A 192 -35.77 8.75 15.19
C THR A 192 -34.70 9.80 15.58
N LYS A 193 -35.12 11.07 15.73
CA LYS A 193 -34.19 12.12 16.21
C LYS A 193 -33.58 11.79 17.56
N ASP A 194 -34.25 10.99 18.36
CA ASP A 194 -33.84 10.62 19.71
C ASP A 194 -32.89 9.40 19.74
N ASN A 195 -33.05 8.44 18.82
CA ASN A 195 -32.26 7.22 18.83
C ASN A 195 -31.12 7.16 17.77
N ASN A 196 -31.13 8.11 16.81
CA ASN A 196 -30.03 8.22 15.81
C ASN A 196 -29.94 9.68 15.29
N PRO A 197 -29.53 10.65 16.13
CA PRO A 197 -29.48 12.06 15.75
C PRO A 197 -28.55 12.36 14.58
N ASN A 198 -27.51 11.55 14.39
CA ASN A 198 -26.51 11.70 13.34
C ASN A 198 -26.83 10.92 12.06
N ASN A 199 -27.96 10.22 12.01
CA ASN A 199 -28.41 9.44 10.86
C ASN A 199 -27.40 8.39 10.38
N TYR A 200 -26.68 7.73 11.31
CA TYR A 200 -25.74 6.66 10.96
C TYR A 200 -26.46 5.43 10.43
N ILE A 201 -25.90 4.79 9.41
CA ILE A 201 -26.41 3.51 8.88
C ILE A 201 -26.22 2.40 9.92
N PHE A 202 -25.09 2.39 10.62
CA PHE A 202 -24.71 1.38 11.61
C PHE A 202 -24.93 1.86 13.05
N ALA A 203 -26.13 2.40 13.34
CA ALA A 203 -26.47 2.93 14.65
C ALA A 203 -26.89 1.85 15.64
N ILE A 204 -26.60 2.07 16.92
CA ILE A 204 -27.14 1.30 18.03
C ILE A 204 -28.44 1.98 18.50
N TYR A 205 -29.55 1.29 18.37
CA TYR A 205 -30.87 1.88 18.67
C TYR A 205 -31.34 1.72 20.12
N LYS A 206 -30.66 0.88 20.94
CA LYS A 206 -31.03 0.58 22.33
C LYS A 206 -29.82 0.55 23.27
N GLY A 207 -30.10 0.75 24.56
CA GLY A 207 -29.12 0.64 25.63
C GLY A 207 -28.24 1.88 25.82
N LYS A 208 -27.16 1.75 26.63
CA LYS A 208 -26.28 2.86 27.03
C LYS A 208 -25.58 3.58 25.88
N ARG A 209 -25.49 2.95 24.72
CA ARG A 209 -24.86 3.50 23.51
C ARG A 209 -25.87 3.87 22.43
N LYS A 210 -27.14 4.06 22.79
CA LYS A 210 -28.19 4.53 21.88
C LYS A 210 -27.73 5.77 21.09
N GLY A 211 -27.91 5.76 19.79
CA GLY A 211 -27.50 6.84 18.87
C GLY A 211 -26.02 6.85 18.46
N MET A 212 -25.21 5.98 19.03
CA MET A 212 -23.80 5.83 18.66
C MET A 212 -23.64 4.76 17.57
N PRO A 213 -22.61 4.87 16.71
CA PRO A 213 -22.29 3.79 15.77
C PRO A 213 -21.70 2.58 16.49
N PHE A 214 -21.64 1.45 15.80
CA PHE A 214 -20.88 0.28 16.25
C PHE A 214 -19.41 0.66 16.49
N THR A 215 -18.70 -0.15 17.27
CA THR A 215 -17.27 0.12 17.55
C THR A 215 -16.36 -0.71 16.68
N GLN A 216 -15.20 -0.17 16.35
CA GLN A 216 -14.14 -0.95 15.70
C GLN A 216 -13.73 -2.19 16.51
N HIS A 217 -13.77 -2.07 17.86
CA HIS A 217 -13.50 -3.20 18.75
C HIS A 217 -14.51 -4.33 18.56
N MET A 218 -15.79 -4.01 18.41
CA MET A 218 -16.85 -5.00 18.14
C MET A 218 -16.57 -5.74 16.83
N VAL A 219 -16.30 -5.01 15.73
CA VAL A 219 -15.97 -5.60 14.43
C VAL A 219 -14.77 -6.55 14.54
N ARG A 220 -13.68 -6.08 15.16
CA ARG A 220 -12.47 -6.88 15.36
C ARG A 220 -12.71 -8.12 16.22
N ALA A 221 -13.48 -7.98 17.29
CA ALA A 221 -13.78 -9.10 18.20
C ALA A 221 -14.57 -10.20 17.47
N HIS A 222 -15.60 -9.82 16.70
CA HIS A 222 -16.39 -10.78 15.93
C HIS A 222 -15.61 -11.44 14.81
N LEU A 223 -14.77 -10.69 14.08
CA LEU A 223 -13.89 -11.26 13.04
C LEU A 223 -12.90 -12.29 13.63
N ASN A 224 -12.29 -11.95 14.77
CA ASN A 224 -11.35 -12.88 15.41
C ASN A 224 -12.04 -14.05 16.10
N HIS A 225 -13.30 -13.88 16.51
CA HIS A 225 -14.12 -15.00 16.96
C HIS A 225 -14.44 -15.93 15.80
N LEU A 226 -14.87 -15.40 14.66
CA LEU A 226 -15.10 -16.16 13.43
C LEU A 226 -13.84 -16.93 13.01
N SER A 227 -12.68 -16.27 12.99
CA SER A 227 -11.40 -16.87 12.63
C SER A 227 -11.09 -18.10 13.52
N LYS A 228 -11.30 -17.98 14.83
CA LYS A 228 -11.11 -19.10 15.76
C LYS A 228 -12.12 -20.23 15.59
N THR A 229 -13.40 -19.91 15.40
CA THR A 229 -14.47 -20.90 15.31
C THR A 229 -14.48 -21.66 13.99
N LYS A 230 -14.06 -21.02 12.91
CA LYS A 230 -14.00 -21.60 11.56
C LYS A 230 -12.57 -22.01 11.16
N ASN A 231 -11.63 -21.86 12.07
CA ASN A 231 -10.23 -22.22 11.86
C ASN A 231 -9.63 -21.56 10.61
N ILE A 232 -9.88 -20.24 10.45
CA ILE A 232 -9.28 -19.47 9.36
C ILE A 232 -7.79 -19.33 9.65
N ILE A 233 -6.95 -19.91 8.82
CA ILE A 233 -5.50 -20.01 9.03
C ILE A 233 -4.72 -19.19 8.01
N ASP A 234 -3.51 -18.82 8.38
CA ASP A 234 -2.53 -18.23 7.48
C ASP A 234 -1.68 -19.30 6.76
N GLU A 235 -0.71 -18.88 5.96
CA GLU A 235 0.19 -19.75 5.21
C GLU A 235 1.08 -20.64 6.11
N GLN A 236 1.25 -20.25 7.37
CA GLN A 236 2.00 -21.00 8.39
C GLN A 236 1.12 -22.02 9.13
N GLY A 237 -0.20 -22.05 8.85
CA GLY A 237 -1.18 -22.91 9.54
C GLY A 237 -1.64 -22.36 10.89
N GLU A 238 -1.27 -21.13 11.24
CA GLU A 238 -1.70 -20.48 12.47
C GLU A 238 -3.02 -19.72 12.28
N ILE A 239 -3.84 -19.65 13.36
CA ILE A 239 -5.11 -18.92 13.30
C ILE A 239 -4.88 -17.46 12.96
N PHE A 240 -5.43 -17.01 11.85
CA PHE A 240 -5.24 -15.65 11.39
C PHE A 240 -5.92 -14.64 12.30
N HIS A 241 -5.17 -13.59 12.69
CA HIS A 241 -5.65 -12.54 13.56
C HIS A 241 -6.00 -11.28 12.78
N PHE A 242 -7.29 -11.03 12.57
CA PHE A 242 -7.78 -9.85 11.84
C PHE A 242 -7.57 -8.56 12.62
N LYS A 243 -7.02 -7.55 11.91
CA LYS A 243 -6.91 -6.17 12.36
C LYS A 243 -7.73 -5.27 11.43
N THR A 244 -8.44 -4.32 11.98
CA THR A 244 -9.38 -3.47 11.22
C THR A 244 -8.71 -2.66 10.09
N HIS A 245 -7.39 -2.40 10.20
CA HIS A 245 -6.66 -1.62 9.19
C HIS A 245 -6.18 -2.46 8.00
N GLN A 246 -6.18 -3.79 8.14
CA GLN A 246 -5.75 -4.71 7.08
C GLN A 246 -6.64 -4.63 5.83
N PHE A 247 -7.96 -4.47 5.97
CA PHE A 247 -8.87 -4.31 4.82
C PHE A 247 -8.46 -3.15 3.91
N ARG A 248 -8.07 -2.03 4.51
CA ARG A 248 -7.58 -0.87 3.77
C ARG A 248 -6.25 -1.13 3.07
N HIS A 249 -5.34 -1.84 3.73
CA HIS A 249 -4.09 -2.26 3.12
C HIS A 249 -4.33 -3.25 1.96
N THR A 250 -5.24 -4.21 2.15
CA THR A 250 -5.65 -5.15 1.11
C THR A 250 -6.25 -4.45 -0.10
N TYR A 251 -7.13 -3.47 0.12
CA TYR A 251 -7.70 -2.67 -0.97
C TYR A 251 -6.62 -1.92 -1.76
N ALA A 252 -5.68 -1.28 -1.06
CA ALA A 252 -4.56 -0.58 -1.70
C ALA A 252 -3.67 -1.52 -2.52
N VAL A 253 -3.36 -2.71 -1.97
CA VAL A 253 -2.57 -3.75 -2.65
C VAL A 253 -3.30 -4.27 -3.88
N LYS A 254 -4.61 -4.52 -3.79
CA LYS A 254 -5.41 -4.97 -4.94
C LYS A 254 -5.51 -3.91 -6.04
N LEU A 255 -5.67 -2.64 -5.69
CA LEU A 255 -5.62 -1.53 -6.65
C LEU A 255 -4.26 -1.46 -7.36
N LEU A 256 -3.18 -1.57 -6.58
CA LEU A 256 -1.83 -1.52 -7.09
C LEU A 256 -1.55 -2.68 -8.07
N ASN A 257 -1.94 -3.91 -7.69
CA ASN A 257 -1.82 -5.09 -8.53
C ASN A 257 -2.74 -5.03 -9.77
N GLY A 258 -3.85 -4.27 -9.68
CA GLY A 258 -4.74 -3.97 -10.80
C GLY A 258 -4.24 -2.83 -11.70
N GLY A 259 -3.01 -2.33 -11.51
CA GLY A 259 -2.39 -1.30 -12.34
C GLY A 259 -2.74 0.14 -11.99
N ALA A 260 -3.40 0.40 -10.86
CA ALA A 260 -3.66 1.77 -10.41
C ALA A 260 -2.35 2.46 -10.01
N ASP A 261 -2.18 3.71 -10.46
CA ASP A 261 -1.03 4.54 -10.08
C ASP A 261 -1.14 5.00 -8.61
N ILE A 262 -0.01 5.43 -8.05
CA ILE A 262 0.09 5.82 -6.64
C ILE A 262 -0.78 7.04 -6.30
N LEU A 263 -0.96 7.97 -7.23
CA LEU A 263 -1.78 9.18 -7.00
C LEU A 263 -3.26 8.79 -6.93
N THR A 264 -3.72 7.94 -7.82
CA THR A 264 -5.07 7.37 -7.77
C THR A 264 -5.33 6.63 -6.45
N ILE A 265 -4.37 5.81 -5.98
CA ILE A 265 -4.48 5.13 -4.68
C ILE A 265 -4.49 6.15 -3.53
N GLN A 266 -3.67 7.18 -3.59
CA GLN A 266 -3.65 8.25 -2.60
C GLN A 266 -5.00 8.96 -2.50
N GLU A 267 -5.57 9.31 -3.64
CA GLU A 267 -6.88 9.96 -3.73
C GLU A 267 -8.00 9.06 -3.20
N LEU A 268 -8.13 7.84 -3.70
CA LEU A 268 -9.16 6.87 -3.28
C LEU A 268 -9.11 6.56 -1.79
N LEU A 269 -7.91 6.54 -1.21
CA LEU A 269 -7.73 6.32 0.22
C LEU A 269 -7.81 7.61 1.05
N ALA A 270 -7.97 8.80 0.46
CA ALA A 270 -7.88 10.09 1.16
C ALA A 270 -6.65 10.17 2.09
N HIS A 271 -5.46 9.86 1.54
CA HIS A 271 -4.20 10.01 2.26
C HIS A 271 -3.77 11.48 2.26
N SER A 272 -3.51 12.03 3.44
CA SER A 272 -3.10 13.43 3.61
C SER A 272 -1.66 13.71 3.14
N SER A 273 -0.83 12.66 3.01
CA SER A 273 0.52 12.81 2.49
C SER A 273 0.90 11.66 1.56
N PRO A 274 1.75 11.91 0.55
CA PRO A 274 2.28 10.87 -0.35
C PRO A 274 3.02 9.75 0.39
N GLU A 275 3.71 10.08 1.50
CA GLU A 275 4.47 9.13 2.31
C GLU A 275 3.61 7.96 2.81
N MET A 276 2.33 8.22 3.09
CA MET A 276 1.39 7.17 3.50
C MET A 276 1.14 6.17 2.38
N THR A 277 1.20 6.61 1.13
CA THR A 277 0.96 5.79 -0.07
C THR A 277 2.26 5.17 -0.60
N LEU A 278 3.40 5.85 -0.45
CA LEU A 278 4.72 5.33 -0.84
C LEU A 278 5.09 3.99 -0.16
N ARG A 279 4.45 3.67 0.96
CA ARG A 279 4.59 2.35 1.60
C ARG A 279 4.14 1.22 0.66
N TYR A 280 3.12 1.45 -0.15
CA TYR A 280 2.64 0.49 -1.14
C TYR A 280 3.54 0.43 -2.37
N ALA A 281 4.22 1.52 -2.72
CA ALA A 281 5.20 1.53 -3.82
C ALA A 281 6.35 0.55 -3.58
N LYS A 282 6.78 0.39 -2.32
CA LYS A 282 7.78 -0.62 -1.97
C LYS A 282 7.29 -2.05 -2.21
N LEU A 283 6.01 -2.31 -1.88
CA LEU A 283 5.42 -3.63 -2.14
C LEU A 283 5.33 -3.93 -3.63
N LEU A 284 4.96 -2.92 -4.44
CA LEU A 284 4.97 -3.05 -5.89
C LEU A 284 6.38 -3.35 -6.41
N ASP A 285 7.38 -2.66 -5.86
CA ASP A 285 8.78 -2.88 -6.20
C ASP A 285 9.22 -4.31 -5.88
N ASP A 286 8.90 -4.81 -4.69
CA ASP A 286 9.19 -6.18 -4.27
C ASP A 286 8.44 -7.22 -5.12
N THR A 287 7.19 -6.95 -5.49
CA THR A 287 6.39 -7.84 -6.34
C THR A 287 6.95 -7.87 -7.77
N LYS A 288 7.28 -6.70 -8.32
CA LYS A 288 7.93 -6.60 -9.64
C LYS A 288 9.31 -7.25 -9.63
N ARG A 289 10.08 -7.10 -8.55
CA ARG A 289 11.37 -7.76 -8.39
C ARG A 289 11.24 -9.29 -8.37
N LYS A 290 10.28 -9.84 -7.63
CA LYS A 290 10.01 -11.28 -7.61
C LYS A 290 9.57 -11.81 -8.98
N ALA A 291 8.72 -11.06 -9.68
CA ALA A 291 8.32 -11.40 -11.04
C ALA A 291 9.52 -11.35 -11.99
N PHE A 292 10.38 -10.34 -11.86
CA PHE A 292 11.64 -10.22 -12.62
C PHE A 292 12.58 -11.38 -12.32
N GLU A 293 12.79 -11.73 -11.04
CA GLU A 293 13.61 -12.88 -10.62
C GLU A 293 13.05 -14.19 -11.20
N SER A 294 11.72 -14.39 -11.13
CA SER A 294 11.05 -15.57 -11.70
C SER A 294 11.25 -15.69 -13.22
N VAL A 295 11.24 -14.57 -13.94
CA VAL A 295 11.48 -14.58 -15.40
C VAL A 295 12.95 -14.82 -15.71
N ILE A 296 13.86 -14.28 -14.90
CA ILE A 296 15.29 -14.56 -15.01
C ILE A 296 15.54 -16.07 -14.78
N ASP A 297 14.90 -16.67 -13.79
CA ASP A 297 14.99 -18.10 -13.49
C ASP A 297 14.44 -19.01 -14.62
N GLN A 298 13.49 -18.51 -15.41
CA GLN A 298 12.95 -19.19 -16.59
C GLN A 298 13.88 -19.12 -17.82
N GLY A 299 14.90 -18.28 -17.76
CA GLY A 299 15.89 -18.08 -18.82
C GLY A 299 15.78 -16.73 -19.49
N ALA A 300 16.90 -16.06 -19.63
CA ALA A 300 17.02 -14.81 -20.35
C ALA A 300 17.60 -15.06 -21.75
N PHE A 301 17.23 -14.21 -22.71
CA PHE A 301 17.76 -14.26 -24.05
C PHE A 301 18.71 -13.09 -24.30
N SER A 302 19.72 -13.31 -25.12
CA SER A 302 20.55 -12.25 -25.68
C SER A 302 20.65 -12.41 -27.18
N PHE A 303 21.05 -11.33 -27.85
CA PHE A 303 21.42 -11.42 -29.25
C PHE A 303 22.86 -11.91 -29.36
N ASP A 304 23.09 -12.90 -30.20
CA ASP A 304 24.45 -13.37 -30.54
C ASP A 304 25.20 -12.39 -31.47
N VAL A 305 26.42 -12.77 -31.86
CA VAL A 305 27.27 -11.96 -32.75
C VAL A 305 26.57 -11.70 -34.11
N ASP A 306 25.69 -12.59 -34.54
CA ASP A 306 24.95 -12.49 -35.81
C ASP A 306 23.59 -11.82 -35.64
N GLY A 307 23.21 -11.37 -34.44
CA GLY A 307 21.95 -10.73 -34.11
C GLY A 307 20.77 -11.69 -33.98
N LYS A 308 21.03 -12.99 -33.83
CA LYS A 308 20.00 -13.99 -33.53
C LYS A 308 19.73 -14.05 -32.05
N ILE A 309 18.48 -14.31 -31.69
CA ILE A 309 18.06 -14.49 -30.28
C ILE A 309 18.67 -15.78 -29.74
N LYS A 310 19.36 -15.69 -28.61
CA LYS A 310 20.00 -16.82 -27.96
C LYS A 310 19.52 -16.95 -26.53
N ASN A 311 19.07 -18.14 -26.15
CA ASN A 311 18.70 -18.41 -24.77
C ASN A 311 19.95 -18.44 -23.89
N ILE A 312 19.97 -17.63 -22.86
CA ILE A 312 21.02 -17.68 -21.82
C ILE A 312 20.49 -18.60 -20.74
N GLN A 313 20.91 -19.86 -20.78
CA GLN A 313 20.66 -20.75 -19.64
C GLN A 313 21.32 -20.17 -18.39
N HIS A 314 20.53 -20.01 -17.35
CA HIS A 314 21.01 -19.59 -16.04
C HIS A 314 22.08 -20.55 -15.55
N SER A 315 23.30 -20.07 -15.34
CA SER A 315 24.17 -20.69 -14.38
C SER A 315 23.65 -20.32 -12.99
N SER A 316 23.45 -21.30 -12.14
CA SER A 316 22.95 -21.20 -10.75
C SER A 316 23.78 -20.31 -9.81
N GLU A 317 24.61 -19.42 -10.34
CA GLU A 317 25.59 -18.61 -9.64
C GLU A 317 25.35 -17.09 -9.71
N LEU A 318 24.22 -16.63 -10.26
CA LEU A 318 23.87 -15.22 -10.13
C LEU A 318 23.53 -14.92 -8.67
N SER A 319 24.49 -14.32 -7.96
CA SER A 319 24.30 -13.97 -6.57
C SER A 319 23.12 -12.99 -6.43
N GLU A 320 22.37 -13.07 -5.33
CA GLU A 320 21.28 -12.14 -4.98
C GLU A 320 21.73 -10.66 -5.13
N LYS A 321 22.99 -10.40 -4.90
CA LYS A 321 23.62 -9.08 -5.09
C LYS A 321 23.66 -8.65 -6.56
N ALA A 322 23.89 -9.56 -7.48
CA ALA A 322 23.91 -9.28 -8.92
C ALA A 322 22.50 -9.06 -9.46
N LEU A 323 21.50 -9.82 -9.00
CA LEU A 323 20.09 -9.62 -9.32
C LEU A 323 19.58 -8.26 -8.81
N ASN A 324 19.96 -7.90 -7.58
CA ASN A 324 19.62 -6.58 -7.02
C ASN A 324 20.27 -5.43 -7.81
N SER A 325 21.53 -5.58 -8.26
CA SER A 325 22.18 -4.56 -9.09
C SER A 325 21.49 -4.41 -10.45
N LEU A 326 21.11 -5.53 -11.09
CA LEU A 326 20.36 -5.56 -12.33
C LEU A 326 19.00 -4.88 -12.18
N TRP A 327 18.27 -5.19 -11.10
CA TRP A 327 16.99 -4.59 -10.79
C TRP A 327 17.09 -3.08 -10.58
N GLN A 328 18.06 -2.63 -9.78
CA GLN A 328 18.30 -1.20 -9.55
C GLN A 328 18.71 -0.48 -10.83
N GLU A 329 19.54 -1.09 -11.66
CA GLU A 329 19.95 -0.53 -12.94
C GLU A 329 18.77 -0.44 -13.91
N HIS A 330 17.92 -1.45 -13.95
CA HIS A 330 16.67 -1.43 -14.71
C HIS A 330 15.75 -0.29 -14.27
N LYS A 331 15.54 -0.14 -12.95
CA LYS A 331 14.62 0.85 -12.38
C LYS A 331 15.10 2.29 -12.56
N LEU A 332 16.41 2.54 -12.39
CA LEU A 332 16.97 3.89 -12.38
C LEU A 332 17.33 4.43 -13.77
N ASN A 333 17.62 3.53 -14.72
CA ASN A 333 18.16 3.90 -16.02
C ASN A 333 17.28 3.44 -17.20
N ALA A 334 16.09 2.94 -16.91
CA ALA A 334 15.19 2.44 -17.93
C ALA A 334 14.39 3.58 -18.56
N MET A 335 14.46 3.72 -19.87
CA MET A 335 13.60 4.59 -20.66
C MET A 335 12.77 3.76 -21.65
N ASP A 336 11.49 4.02 -21.72
CA ASP A 336 10.63 3.39 -22.70
C ASP A 336 10.93 3.90 -24.11
N ASN A 337 10.99 2.99 -25.09
CA ASN A 337 11.15 3.35 -26.49
C ASN A 337 10.30 2.43 -27.39
N PRO A 338 10.16 2.73 -28.72
CA PRO A 338 9.30 1.95 -29.59
C PRO A 338 9.60 0.45 -29.69
N TYR A 339 10.81 0.01 -29.35
CA TYR A 339 11.25 -1.39 -29.48
C TYR A 339 11.39 -2.12 -28.16
N GLY A 340 11.13 -1.45 -27.01
CA GLY A 340 11.29 -2.03 -25.69
C GLY A 340 11.79 -1.02 -24.67
N THR A 341 12.61 -1.46 -23.73
CA THR A 341 13.16 -0.62 -22.67
C THR A 341 14.65 -0.34 -22.92
N CYS A 342 15.02 0.93 -22.95
CA CYS A 342 16.39 1.36 -23.13
C CYS A 342 17.10 1.50 -21.78
N HIS A 343 18.28 0.88 -21.65
CA HIS A 343 19.16 0.97 -20.49
C HIS A 343 20.40 1.83 -20.74
N ALA A 344 20.48 2.54 -21.88
CA ALA A 344 21.51 3.54 -22.07
C ALA A 344 21.32 4.66 -21.04
N ARG A 345 22.39 4.99 -20.32
CA ARG A 345 22.33 6.07 -19.33
C ARG A 345 21.96 7.38 -20.01
N LEU A 346 21.22 8.25 -19.34
CA LEU A 346 20.86 9.61 -19.81
C LEU A 346 22.09 10.45 -20.19
N SER A 347 23.26 10.15 -19.63
CA SER A 347 24.55 10.75 -19.95
C SER A 347 25.40 9.89 -20.89
N GLY A 348 24.81 8.87 -21.49
CA GLY A 348 25.57 7.73 -21.96
C GLY A 348 25.79 7.66 -23.45
N ASP A 349 26.25 6.51 -23.84
CA ASP A 349 26.91 6.16 -25.10
C ASP A 349 25.94 5.99 -26.28
N CYS A 350 24.66 6.42 -26.18
CA CYS A 350 23.77 6.37 -27.33
C CYS A 350 24.02 7.56 -28.27
N PRO A 351 24.48 7.32 -29.51
CA PRO A 351 24.76 8.40 -30.44
C PRO A 351 23.50 9.05 -31.04
N TYR A 352 22.32 8.47 -30.76
CA TYR A 352 21.05 8.93 -31.33
C TYR A 352 20.28 9.75 -30.28
N MET A 353 19.87 10.97 -30.64
CA MET A 353 19.05 11.85 -29.80
C MET A 353 17.56 11.65 -30.00
N GLU A 354 17.14 11.16 -31.18
CA GLU A 354 15.73 10.97 -31.55
C GLU A 354 15.52 9.63 -32.21
N ALA A 355 14.46 8.90 -31.83
CA ALA A 355 13.99 7.65 -32.44
C ALA A 355 15.11 6.69 -32.93
N PRO A 356 16.00 6.22 -32.04
CA PRO A 356 17.15 5.42 -32.46
C PRO A 356 16.68 4.08 -33.05
N PRO A 357 17.34 3.56 -34.10
CA PRO A 357 17.05 2.27 -34.69
C PRO A 357 17.56 1.13 -33.80
N CYS A 358 16.97 0.96 -32.61
CA CYS A 358 17.48 0.08 -31.54
C CYS A 358 17.65 -1.39 -31.96
N LEU A 359 16.93 -1.88 -32.95
CA LEU A 359 17.11 -3.24 -33.47
C LEU A 359 18.26 -3.39 -34.47
N THR A 360 18.88 -2.29 -34.91
CA THR A 360 19.92 -2.30 -35.96
C THR A 360 21.06 -1.32 -35.71
N CYS A 361 21.04 -0.54 -34.62
CA CYS A 361 22.01 0.53 -34.38
C CYS A 361 23.45 0.06 -34.15
N ASN A 362 23.65 -1.19 -33.79
CA ASN A 362 24.98 -1.77 -33.54
C ASN A 362 25.46 -2.49 -34.82
N SER A 363 25.79 -1.72 -35.84
CA SER A 363 26.26 -2.25 -37.14
C SER A 363 25.32 -3.29 -37.75
N GLY A 364 24.02 -2.97 -37.78
CA GLY A 364 22.96 -3.85 -38.27
C GLY A 364 22.40 -4.85 -37.25
N LYS A 365 22.97 -4.86 -36.04
CA LYS A 365 22.56 -5.73 -34.91
C LYS A 365 21.78 -4.93 -33.86
N PRO A 366 21.02 -5.62 -33.00
CA PRO A 366 20.31 -4.99 -31.90
C PRO A 366 21.23 -4.23 -30.94
N CYS A 367 20.70 -3.13 -30.41
CA CYS A 367 21.40 -2.32 -29.41
C CYS A 367 21.77 -3.15 -28.17
N LYS A 368 22.99 -2.97 -27.69
CA LYS A 368 23.47 -3.65 -26.46
C LYS A 368 22.71 -3.22 -25.21
N ASP A 369 22.06 -2.06 -25.23
CA ASP A 369 21.31 -1.50 -24.10
C ASP A 369 19.80 -1.67 -24.24
N LEU A 370 19.33 -2.43 -25.24
CA LEU A 370 17.93 -2.73 -25.45
C LEU A 370 17.52 -3.96 -24.62
N ALA A 371 16.46 -3.83 -23.84
CA ALA A 371 15.77 -4.94 -23.21
C ALA A 371 14.31 -4.95 -23.69
N ILE A 372 13.79 -6.15 -23.97
CA ILE A 372 12.43 -6.35 -24.49
C ILE A 372 11.74 -7.36 -23.58
N GLY A 373 10.46 -7.15 -23.28
CA GLY A 373 9.67 -7.99 -22.37
C GLY A 373 9.67 -7.53 -20.93
N PHE A 374 10.27 -6.38 -20.60
CA PHE A 374 10.23 -5.75 -19.28
C PHE A 374 9.03 -4.84 -19.07
N SER A 375 8.43 -4.34 -20.15
CA SER A 375 7.26 -3.48 -20.12
C SER A 375 6.00 -4.28 -20.45
N ASP A 376 4.94 -4.09 -19.70
CA ASP A 376 3.62 -4.67 -19.99
C ASP A 376 3.09 -4.22 -21.38
N LEU A 377 3.62 -3.09 -21.89
CA LEU A 377 3.29 -2.53 -23.19
C LEU A 377 4.11 -3.13 -24.35
N ASP A 378 5.13 -3.93 -24.09
CA ASP A 378 6.01 -4.43 -25.16
C ASP A 378 5.25 -5.33 -26.15
N VAL A 379 4.30 -6.14 -25.69
CA VAL A 379 3.42 -6.94 -26.56
C VAL A 379 2.64 -6.04 -27.51
N GLU A 380 1.99 -4.99 -26.98
CA GLU A 380 1.20 -4.05 -27.80
C GLU A 380 2.06 -3.31 -28.83
N LYS A 381 3.30 -2.91 -28.45
CA LYS A 381 4.24 -2.28 -29.37
C LYS A 381 4.56 -3.18 -30.56
N TYR A 382 4.88 -4.45 -30.30
CA TYR A 382 5.21 -5.38 -31.40
C TYR A 382 3.99 -5.76 -32.25
N GLU A 383 2.81 -5.87 -31.67
CA GLU A 383 1.56 -6.04 -32.42
C GLU A 383 1.29 -4.83 -33.36
N LEU A 384 1.56 -3.61 -32.87
CA LEU A 384 1.44 -2.40 -33.68
C LEU A 384 2.49 -2.35 -34.78
N HIS A 385 3.75 -2.71 -34.48
CA HIS A 385 4.81 -2.79 -35.50
C HIS A 385 4.50 -3.80 -36.58
N ILE A 386 4.03 -4.99 -36.25
CA ILE A 386 3.60 -6.02 -37.21
C ILE A 386 2.49 -5.48 -38.08
N LYS A 387 1.43 -4.91 -37.51
CA LYS A 387 0.30 -4.35 -38.26
C LYS A 387 0.72 -3.23 -39.21
N SER A 388 1.61 -2.35 -38.78
CA SER A 388 2.16 -1.28 -39.61
C SER A 388 3.02 -1.81 -40.75
N THR A 389 3.87 -2.81 -40.46
CA THR A 389 4.75 -3.42 -41.44
C THR A 389 3.98 -4.18 -42.52
N VAL A 390 2.91 -4.91 -42.15
CA VAL A 390 2.02 -5.57 -43.10
C VAL A 390 1.40 -4.56 -44.07
N LYS A 391 0.89 -3.43 -43.58
CA LYS A 391 0.40 -2.34 -44.43
C LYS A 391 1.46 -1.80 -45.39
N SER A 392 2.70 -1.66 -44.90
CA SER A 392 3.81 -1.18 -45.72
C SER A 392 4.15 -2.18 -46.85
N ILE A 393 4.06 -3.48 -46.57
CA ILE A 393 4.23 -4.54 -47.59
C ILE A 393 3.14 -4.46 -48.66
N GLU A 394 1.88 -4.27 -48.25
CA GLU A 394 0.76 -4.11 -49.16
C GLU A 394 0.94 -2.88 -50.09
N LEU A 395 1.32 -1.75 -49.50
CA LEU A 395 1.59 -0.52 -50.25
C LEU A 395 2.76 -0.69 -51.22
N ALA A 396 3.85 -1.35 -50.77
CA ALA A 396 5.00 -1.63 -51.66
C ALA A 396 4.64 -2.55 -52.83
N LYS A 397 3.82 -3.58 -52.61
CA LYS A 397 3.27 -4.46 -53.66
C LYS A 397 2.44 -3.69 -54.65
N ASN A 398 1.52 -2.84 -54.19
CA ASN A 398 0.64 -2.05 -55.05
C ASN A 398 1.41 -1.03 -55.91
N ASN A 399 2.59 -0.64 -55.47
CA ASN A 399 3.48 0.28 -56.22
C ASN A 399 4.63 -0.43 -56.94
N ASN A 400 4.59 -1.76 -57.06
CA ASN A 400 5.58 -2.60 -57.74
C ASN A 400 7.03 -2.42 -57.24
N ARG A 401 7.19 -2.12 -55.93
CA ARG A 401 8.49 -1.92 -55.26
C ARG A 401 8.96 -3.20 -54.60
N GLN A 402 9.46 -4.15 -55.41
CA GLN A 402 9.89 -5.47 -54.93
C GLN A 402 11.03 -5.40 -53.89
N ASP A 403 11.96 -4.46 -54.09
CA ASP A 403 13.05 -4.16 -53.15
C ASP A 403 12.57 -3.82 -51.73
N MET A 404 11.47 -3.06 -51.64
CA MET A 404 10.86 -2.68 -50.37
C MET A 404 10.06 -3.83 -49.78
N VAL A 405 9.43 -4.66 -50.59
CA VAL A 405 8.69 -5.85 -50.12
C VAL A 405 9.63 -6.81 -49.38
N GLU A 406 10.75 -7.17 -49.99
CA GLU A 406 11.74 -8.07 -49.36
C GLU A 406 12.28 -7.51 -48.04
N LYS A 407 12.61 -6.22 -48.01
CA LYS A 407 13.10 -5.53 -46.83
C LYS A 407 12.07 -5.56 -45.69
N HIS A 408 10.80 -5.27 -45.98
CA HIS A 408 9.75 -5.26 -44.95
C HIS A 408 9.38 -6.69 -44.51
N ILE A 409 9.48 -7.70 -45.35
CA ILE A 409 9.28 -9.10 -44.95
C ILE A 409 10.35 -9.52 -43.92
N ASN A 410 11.60 -9.15 -44.12
CA ASN A 410 12.67 -9.46 -43.16
C ASN A 410 12.47 -8.77 -41.81
N ILE A 411 11.92 -7.55 -41.83
CA ILE A 411 11.56 -6.82 -40.60
C ILE A 411 10.37 -7.47 -39.89
N LEU A 412 9.35 -7.88 -40.68
CA LEU A 412 8.15 -8.54 -40.17
C LEU A 412 8.50 -9.84 -39.45
N ASN A 413 9.29 -10.71 -40.07
CA ASN A 413 9.73 -11.97 -39.47
C ASN A 413 10.44 -11.75 -38.13
N LYS A 414 11.24 -10.68 -38.04
CA LYS A 414 11.96 -10.33 -36.83
C LYS A 414 11.01 -9.86 -35.72
N TYR A 415 9.99 -9.07 -36.07
CA TYR A 415 8.99 -8.64 -35.08
C TYR A 415 8.13 -9.81 -34.59
N GLU A 416 7.74 -10.73 -35.47
CA GLU A 416 6.99 -11.92 -35.11
C GLU A 416 7.78 -12.86 -34.17
N GLU A 417 9.06 -13.06 -34.46
CA GLU A 417 9.97 -13.84 -33.61
C GLU A 417 10.08 -13.24 -32.22
N ILE A 418 10.26 -11.91 -32.10
CA ILE A 418 10.34 -11.21 -30.83
C ILE A 418 9.00 -11.31 -30.08
N LEU A 419 7.88 -11.09 -30.76
CA LEU A 419 6.56 -11.17 -30.16
C LEU A 419 6.25 -12.58 -29.63
N GLY A 420 6.65 -13.62 -30.37
CA GLY A 420 6.52 -15.01 -29.92
C GLY A 420 7.29 -15.23 -28.61
N ASN A 421 8.54 -14.80 -28.56
CA ASN A 421 9.37 -14.94 -27.35
C ASN A 421 8.79 -14.17 -26.14
N ILE A 422 8.25 -12.96 -26.34
CA ILE A 422 7.61 -12.20 -25.25
C ILE A 422 6.35 -12.94 -24.75
N LYS A 423 5.52 -13.46 -25.67
CA LYS A 423 4.30 -14.21 -25.31
C LYS A 423 4.59 -15.51 -24.58
N ASP A 424 5.76 -16.11 -24.83
CA ASP A 424 6.24 -17.28 -24.10
C ASP A 424 6.84 -16.93 -22.71
N GLY A 425 6.78 -15.66 -22.31
CA GLY A 425 7.25 -15.16 -21.02
C GLY A 425 8.77 -14.91 -20.94
N ASN A 426 9.43 -14.82 -22.10
CA ASN A 426 10.88 -14.62 -22.16
C ASN A 426 11.24 -13.13 -22.22
N ILE A 427 12.36 -12.77 -21.59
CA ILE A 427 12.94 -11.43 -21.65
C ILE A 427 14.20 -11.45 -22.52
N ILE A 428 14.33 -10.48 -23.41
CA ILE A 428 15.43 -10.31 -24.32
C ILE A 428 16.33 -9.18 -23.84
N PHE A 429 17.61 -9.47 -23.62
CA PHE A 429 18.64 -8.49 -23.23
C PHE A 429 19.66 -8.29 -24.34
N GLY A 430 19.95 -7.06 -24.66
CA GLY A 430 21.00 -6.72 -25.61
C GLY A 430 22.43 -6.97 -25.09
N ARG A 431 22.67 -6.86 -23.76
CA ARG A 431 23.96 -7.15 -23.11
C ARG A 431 23.84 -8.33 -22.16
N SER A 432 24.52 -9.43 -22.50
CA SER A 432 24.63 -10.61 -21.63
C SER A 432 25.70 -10.46 -20.52
N ASN A 433 26.59 -9.44 -20.58
CA ASN A 433 27.82 -9.37 -19.76
C ASN A 433 27.95 -8.09 -18.92
N ARG A 434 26.86 -7.47 -18.46
CA ARG A 434 26.96 -6.32 -17.53
C ARG A 434 27.28 -6.70 -16.10
N ILE A 435 27.11 -7.96 -15.74
CA ILE A 435 27.44 -8.46 -14.41
C ILE A 435 28.89 -8.96 -14.47
N LYS A 436 29.82 -8.09 -14.14
CA LYS A 436 31.15 -8.56 -13.68
C LYS A 436 30.93 -8.92 -12.20
N VAL A 437 30.98 -10.20 -11.92
CA VAL A 437 31.07 -10.76 -10.57
C VAL A 437 32.38 -10.29 -9.92
#